data_de500a2958ff6254d47688220acd4d1f
#
_entry.id   de500a2958ff6254d47688220acd4d1f
#
_cell.length_a   1.000
_cell.length_b   1.000
_cell.length_c   1.000
_cell.angle_alpha   90.00
_cell.angle_beta   90.00
_cell.angle_gamma   90.00
#
_symmetry.space_group_name_H-M   'P 1'
#
loop_
_entity.id
_entity.type
_entity.pdbx_description
1 polymer ?
#
loop_
_entity_poly.entity_id
_entity_poly.type
_entity_poly.pdbx_seq_one_letter_code
_entity_poly.pdbx_strand_id
1 'polypeptide(L)'
;MCQSMESKRHKTRGKVAEIFTLLIYLAMGVCHGVYCIRHGILDQIGLLSYYVLLLVGIVAFLYIHIILHELGHLIGGRLTGYRFVSFRIGSFMWIRRNGKLSLAKYSLAGTGGQCLMDPPEWKEDTIPFLLYNAGGVLMNLLACLAFFAAAFLLGQIAWLHAFFILGGLLGIALMLVNGIPMQVGSADNDGNNIKHMRQSIQTVRCFWVQLRINAENAKNIRIKDMPEEWFLLPSDEAMQNGLCAAVGVAACSRAMDQMDFALAKKLADKMLRPEYGTLPVHRYQLTTELIFIELMGQNRRDVLQAYATREYQKFDKVMKSNPSRLRTQYAWKLLGDKNPKAAQILLDEFEKVAARYPYACEIEGERQLIAAVQAQYQASNEQVESASEGSFS
;
A
#
# COMPACT_ATOMS: atom_id res chain seq x y z
N MET A 1 -12.50 -27.98 6.99
CA MET A 1 -13.74 -27.50 6.33
C MET A 1 -14.03 -26.04 6.63
N CYS A 2 -13.91 -25.54 7.85
CA CYS A 2 -14.07 -24.10 8.20
C CYS A 2 -13.07 -23.17 7.49
N GLN A 3 -11.78 -23.52 7.42
CA GLN A 3 -10.71 -22.73 6.78
C GLN A 3 -10.93 -22.48 5.27
N SER A 4 -11.55 -23.43 4.55
CA SER A 4 -11.87 -23.24 3.12
C SER A 4 -13.05 -22.29 2.90
N MET A 5 -13.93 -22.16 3.87
CA MET A 5 -15.12 -21.28 3.79
C MET A 5 -14.77 -19.83 4.06
N GLU A 6 -13.87 -19.51 4.99
CA GLU A 6 -13.45 -18.14 5.29
C GLU A 6 -12.56 -17.55 4.21
N SER A 7 -11.60 -18.29 3.68
CA SER A 7 -10.81 -17.90 2.51
C SER A 7 -11.70 -17.62 1.29
N LYS A 8 -12.74 -18.44 1.07
CA LYS A 8 -13.75 -18.20 0.04
C LYS A 8 -14.57 -16.93 0.32
N ARG A 9 -14.89 -16.65 1.58
CA ARG A 9 -15.69 -15.48 1.99
C ARG A 9 -14.95 -14.16 1.75
N HIS A 10 -13.64 -14.08 2.08
CA HIS A 10 -12.80 -12.92 1.77
C HIS A 10 -12.63 -12.71 0.26
N LYS A 11 -12.38 -13.78 -0.49
CA LYS A 11 -12.27 -13.72 -1.94
C LYS A 11 -13.57 -13.31 -2.63
N THR A 12 -14.71 -13.69 -2.07
CA THR A 12 -16.04 -13.31 -2.56
C THR A 12 -16.35 -11.85 -2.27
N ARG A 13 -16.00 -11.32 -1.07
CA ARG A 13 -16.18 -9.91 -0.73
C ARG A 13 -15.39 -8.97 -1.63
N GLY A 14 -14.12 -9.29 -1.92
CA GLY A 14 -13.31 -8.50 -2.86
C GLY A 14 -13.91 -8.47 -4.27
N LYS A 15 -14.39 -9.61 -4.79
CA LYS A 15 -15.07 -9.66 -6.10
C LYS A 15 -16.35 -8.86 -6.13
N VAL A 16 -17.15 -8.89 -5.06
CA VAL A 16 -18.38 -8.08 -4.96
C VAL A 16 -18.06 -6.59 -5.01
N ALA A 17 -17.02 -6.14 -4.29
CA ALA A 17 -16.59 -4.74 -4.32
C ALA A 17 -16.07 -4.34 -5.71
N GLU A 18 -15.32 -5.21 -6.40
CA GLU A 18 -14.87 -4.96 -7.77
C GLU A 18 -16.05 -4.83 -8.75
N ILE A 19 -17.03 -5.74 -8.68
CA ILE A 19 -18.24 -5.69 -9.52
C ILE A 19 -19.04 -4.41 -9.21
N PHE A 20 -19.21 -4.07 -7.94
CA PHE A 20 -19.93 -2.85 -7.54
C PHE A 20 -19.23 -1.59 -8.06
N THR A 21 -17.92 -1.51 -7.94
CA THR A 21 -17.11 -0.42 -8.49
C THR A 21 -17.27 -0.31 -10.02
N LEU A 22 -17.21 -1.44 -10.72
CA LEU A 22 -17.45 -1.48 -12.17
C LEU A 22 -18.84 -0.98 -12.55
N LEU A 23 -19.88 -1.39 -11.81
CA LEU A 23 -21.26 -0.95 -12.03
C LEU A 23 -21.41 0.56 -11.82
N ILE A 24 -20.75 1.16 -10.82
CA ILE A 24 -20.76 2.61 -10.59
C ILE A 24 -20.14 3.33 -11.81
N TYR A 25 -18.98 2.91 -12.31
CA TYR A 25 -18.37 3.56 -13.47
C TYR A 25 -19.16 3.34 -14.76
N LEU A 26 -19.77 2.17 -14.93
CA LEU A 26 -20.65 1.91 -16.06
C LEU A 26 -21.88 2.81 -16.02
N ALA A 27 -22.54 2.92 -14.86
CA ALA A 27 -23.69 3.80 -14.66
C ALA A 27 -23.32 5.27 -14.94
N MET A 28 -22.14 5.72 -14.47
CA MET A 28 -21.63 7.06 -14.75
C MET A 28 -21.48 7.29 -16.27
N GLY A 29 -20.88 6.34 -17.00
CA GLY A 29 -20.70 6.45 -18.43
C GLY A 29 -22.03 6.49 -19.19
N VAL A 30 -23.00 5.63 -18.81
CA VAL A 30 -24.36 5.61 -19.38
C VAL A 30 -25.08 6.92 -19.10
N CYS A 31 -25.05 7.41 -17.84
CA CYS A 31 -25.67 8.68 -17.48
C CYS A 31 -25.10 9.85 -18.29
N HIS A 32 -23.79 9.91 -18.45
CA HIS A 32 -23.14 10.94 -19.26
C HIS A 32 -23.55 10.85 -20.73
N GLY A 33 -23.52 9.65 -21.32
CA GLY A 33 -23.93 9.43 -22.73
C GLY A 33 -25.40 9.82 -22.96
N VAL A 34 -26.32 9.34 -22.11
CA VAL A 34 -27.76 9.70 -22.18
C VAL A 34 -27.96 11.19 -22.03
N TYR A 35 -27.23 11.82 -21.11
CA TYR A 35 -27.27 13.27 -20.92
C TYR A 35 -26.88 14.02 -22.19
N CYS A 36 -25.74 13.66 -22.82
CA CYS A 36 -25.24 14.29 -24.03
C CYS A 36 -26.17 14.10 -25.24
N ILE A 37 -26.81 12.94 -25.36
CA ILE A 37 -27.81 12.67 -26.40
C ILE A 37 -29.06 13.56 -26.21
N ARG A 38 -29.63 13.57 -24.99
CA ARG A 38 -30.84 14.34 -24.69
C ARG A 38 -30.69 15.86 -24.87
N HIS A 39 -29.51 16.38 -24.67
CA HIS A 39 -29.19 17.81 -24.81
C HIS A 39 -28.62 18.17 -26.20
N GLY A 40 -28.65 17.24 -27.17
CA GLY A 40 -28.16 17.49 -28.53
C GLY A 40 -26.66 17.81 -28.62
N ILE A 41 -25.88 17.45 -27.59
CA ILE A 41 -24.44 17.75 -27.54
C ILE A 41 -23.70 16.93 -28.59
N LEU A 42 -24.07 15.65 -28.78
CA LEU A 42 -23.48 14.80 -29.79
C LEU A 42 -23.64 15.35 -31.22
N ASP A 43 -24.81 15.94 -31.50
CA ASP A 43 -25.10 16.54 -32.80
C ASP A 43 -24.23 17.79 -33.05
N GLN A 44 -23.88 18.52 -32.00
CA GLN A 44 -23.07 19.73 -32.08
C GLN A 44 -21.57 19.45 -32.21
N ILE A 45 -21.05 18.47 -31.47
CA ILE A 45 -19.58 18.20 -31.44
C ILE A 45 -19.15 17.02 -32.32
N GLY A 46 -20.08 16.18 -32.72
CA GLY A 46 -19.84 14.95 -33.48
C GLY A 46 -19.28 13.81 -32.65
N LEU A 47 -19.49 12.58 -33.11
CA LEU A 47 -19.16 11.37 -32.36
C LEU A 47 -17.66 11.20 -32.06
N LEU A 48 -16.78 11.51 -33.02
CA LEU A 48 -15.32 11.41 -32.83
C LEU A 48 -14.85 12.38 -31.74
N SER A 49 -15.29 13.64 -31.79
CA SER A 49 -14.95 14.66 -30.77
C SER A 49 -15.47 14.26 -29.39
N TYR A 50 -16.64 13.64 -29.33
CA TYR A 50 -17.20 13.10 -28.07
C TYR A 50 -16.29 12.02 -27.47
N TYR A 51 -15.79 11.05 -28.24
CA TYR A 51 -14.87 10.03 -27.73
C TYR A 51 -13.54 10.62 -27.27
N VAL A 52 -12.99 11.60 -28.00
CA VAL A 52 -11.78 12.33 -27.56
C VAL A 52 -12.03 13.06 -26.25
N LEU A 53 -13.18 13.74 -26.12
CA LEU A 53 -13.60 14.40 -24.89
C LEU A 53 -13.69 13.42 -23.71
N LEU A 54 -14.31 12.25 -23.91
CA LEU A 54 -14.40 11.22 -22.89
C LEU A 54 -13.00 10.74 -22.46
N LEU A 55 -12.13 10.38 -23.40
CA LEU A 55 -10.80 9.87 -23.08
C LEU A 55 -9.97 10.90 -22.32
N VAL A 56 -9.89 12.13 -22.84
CA VAL A 56 -9.13 13.21 -22.22
C VAL A 56 -9.77 13.61 -20.88
N GLY A 57 -11.09 13.74 -20.86
CA GLY A 57 -11.84 14.14 -19.66
C GLY A 57 -11.73 13.11 -18.53
N ILE A 58 -11.86 11.81 -18.81
CA ILE A 58 -11.70 10.75 -17.79
C ILE A 58 -10.29 10.82 -17.18
N VAL A 59 -9.25 10.89 -18.01
CA VAL A 59 -7.88 10.95 -17.51
C VAL A 59 -7.65 12.22 -16.69
N ALA A 60 -8.04 13.39 -17.21
CA ALA A 60 -7.85 14.66 -16.53
C ALA A 60 -8.60 14.71 -15.19
N PHE A 61 -9.90 14.40 -15.19
CA PHE A 61 -10.69 14.45 -13.96
C PHE A 61 -10.33 13.37 -12.96
N LEU A 62 -9.90 12.18 -13.40
CA LEU A 62 -9.39 11.16 -12.50
C LEU A 62 -8.18 11.70 -11.70
N TYR A 63 -7.20 12.31 -12.38
CA TYR A 63 -6.05 12.91 -11.70
C TYR A 63 -6.45 14.09 -10.80
N ILE A 64 -7.34 14.97 -11.27
CA ILE A 64 -7.84 16.10 -10.48
C ILE A 64 -8.53 15.60 -9.21
N HIS A 65 -9.43 14.63 -9.33
CA HIS A 65 -10.14 14.08 -8.18
C HIS A 65 -9.23 13.32 -7.22
N ILE A 66 -8.20 12.60 -7.69
CA ILE A 66 -7.21 11.97 -6.82
C ILE A 66 -6.45 13.05 -6.04
N ILE A 67 -5.98 14.11 -6.70
CA ILE A 67 -5.25 15.20 -6.03
C ILE A 67 -6.14 15.87 -4.98
N LEU A 68 -7.39 16.19 -5.32
CA LEU A 68 -8.33 16.84 -4.41
C LEU A 68 -8.71 15.92 -3.25
N HIS A 69 -8.86 14.62 -3.49
CA HIS A 69 -9.13 13.62 -2.47
C HIS A 69 -8.01 13.58 -1.42
N GLU A 70 -6.76 13.45 -1.86
CA GLU A 70 -5.61 13.46 -0.95
C GLU A 70 -5.45 14.81 -0.22
N LEU A 71 -5.76 15.92 -0.91
CA LEU A 71 -5.80 17.24 -0.29
C LEU A 71 -6.89 17.33 0.79
N GLY A 72 -8.01 16.65 0.59
CA GLY A 72 -9.08 16.51 1.59
C GLY A 72 -8.60 15.86 2.88
N HIS A 73 -7.82 14.76 2.79
CA HIS A 73 -7.18 14.14 3.96
C HIS A 73 -6.20 15.11 4.63
N LEU A 74 -5.41 15.84 3.85
CA LEU A 74 -4.47 16.83 4.37
C LEU A 74 -5.21 17.94 5.16
N ILE A 75 -6.27 18.50 4.59
CA ILE A 75 -7.06 19.57 5.24
C ILE A 75 -7.75 19.01 6.48
N GLY A 76 -8.47 17.90 6.38
CA GLY A 76 -9.16 17.26 7.49
C GLY A 76 -8.23 16.90 8.64
N GLY A 77 -7.05 16.36 8.33
CA GLY A 77 -6.02 16.07 9.31
C GLY A 77 -5.46 17.33 9.97
N ARG A 78 -5.15 18.38 9.19
CA ARG A 78 -4.65 19.66 9.76
C ARG A 78 -5.65 20.31 10.70
N LEU A 79 -6.93 20.29 10.36
CA LEU A 79 -8.01 20.83 11.19
C LEU A 79 -8.18 20.05 12.51
N THR A 80 -7.72 18.81 12.58
CA THR A 80 -7.84 17.92 13.75
C THR A 80 -6.49 17.65 14.44
N GLY A 81 -5.47 18.49 14.17
CA GLY A 81 -4.20 18.47 14.91
C GLY A 81 -3.14 17.52 14.36
N TYR A 82 -3.37 16.88 13.21
CA TYR A 82 -2.35 16.07 12.55
C TYR A 82 -1.26 16.95 11.93
N ARG A 83 -0.05 16.40 11.82
CA ARG A 83 1.10 17.06 11.18
C ARG A 83 1.41 16.39 9.86
N PHE A 84 1.78 17.16 8.85
CA PHE A 84 2.14 16.65 7.52
C PHE A 84 3.40 15.78 7.56
N VAL A 85 3.32 14.59 6.98
CA VAL A 85 4.44 13.67 6.76
C VAL A 85 4.76 13.56 5.28
N SER A 86 3.82 13.07 4.47
CA SER A 86 4.02 12.93 3.03
C SER A 86 2.71 13.04 2.26
N PHE A 87 2.86 13.43 0.97
CA PHE A 87 1.77 13.53 0.01
C PHE A 87 2.24 12.95 -1.32
N ARG A 88 1.54 11.95 -1.84
CA ARG A 88 1.93 11.24 -3.06
C ARG A 88 0.79 11.22 -4.07
N ILE A 89 1.14 11.50 -5.34
CA ILE A 89 0.25 11.34 -6.50
C ILE A 89 1.00 10.52 -7.55
N GLY A 90 0.44 9.39 -7.94
CA GLY A 90 1.12 8.42 -8.79
C GLY A 90 2.46 7.98 -8.18
N SER A 91 3.55 8.28 -8.86
CA SER A 91 4.92 8.00 -8.38
C SER A 91 5.65 9.22 -7.80
N PHE A 92 5.04 10.39 -7.78
CA PHE A 92 5.64 11.59 -7.20
C PHE A 92 5.21 11.74 -5.74
N MET A 93 6.20 11.84 -4.84
CA MET A 93 5.98 11.92 -3.40
C MET A 93 6.70 13.14 -2.83
N TRP A 94 5.93 14.04 -2.22
CA TRP A 94 6.45 15.10 -1.36
C TRP A 94 6.52 14.58 0.06
N ILE A 95 7.70 14.53 0.64
CA ILE A 95 7.93 14.02 1.99
C ILE A 95 8.69 15.04 2.83
N ARG A 96 8.31 15.20 4.10
CA ARG A 96 9.01 16.03 5.07
C ARG A 96 10.09 15.20 5.78
N ARG A 97 11.36 15.49 5.48
CA ARG A 97 12.54 14.88 6.11
C ARG A 97 13.30 15.92 6.91
N ASN A 98 13.55 15.67 8.18
CA ASN A 98 14.30 16.58 9.06
C ASN A 98 13.81 18.05 8.95
N GLY A 99 12.49 18.25 8.92
CA GLY A 99 11.86 19.56 8.81
C GLY A 99 11.79 20.15 7.40
N LYS A 100 12.52 19.62 6.41
CA LYS A 100 12.54 20.09 5.03
C LYS A 100 11.64 19.27 4.12
N LEU A 101 10.95 19.94 3.18
CA LEU A 101 10.16 19.28 2.15
C LEU A 101 11.09 18.80 1.02
N SER A 102 10.99 17.53 0.65
CA SER A 102 11.78 16.91 -0.42
C SER A 102 10.86 16.18 -1.39
N LEU A 103 11.23 16.17 -2.68
CA LEU A 103 10.55 15.38 -3.71
C LEU A 103 11.28 14.05 -3.89
N ALA A 104 10.53 12.95 -3.87
CA ALA A 104 11.02 11.61 -4.11
C ALA A 104 10.17 10.89 -5.16
N LYS A 105 10.69 9.83 -5.77
CA LYS A 105 9.92 8.90 -6.59
C LYS A 105 9.64 7.65 -5.77
N TYR A 106 8.37 7.39 -5.51
CA TYR A 106 7.91 6.23 -4.76
C TYR A 106 6.57 5.74 -5.29
N SER A 107 6.52 4.49 -5.74
CA SER A 107 5.32 3.87 -6.28
C SER A 107 4.81 2.81 -5.32
N LEU A 108 3.54 2.91 -4.96
CA LEU A 108 2.85 1.89 -4.18
C LEU A 108 1.77 1.25 -5.05
N ALA A 109 1.90 -0.04 -5.30
CA ALA A 109 0.98 -0.77 -6.15
C ALA A 109 -0.45 -0.74 -5.58
N GLY A 110 -1.42 -0.45 -6.46
CA GLY A 110 -2.84 -0.46 -6.10
C GLY A 110 -3.38 0.86 -5.54
N THR A 111 -2.56 1.94 -5.43
CA THR A 111 -3.04 3.24 -4.95
C THR A 111 -2.65 4.39 -5.88
N GLY A 112 -3.62 5.23 -6.27
CA GLY A 112 -3.39 6.40 -7.12
C GLY A 112 -2.77 7.59 -6.39
N GLY A 113 -3.06 7.73 -5.10
CA GLY A 113 -2.56 8.78 -4.20
C GLY A 113 -2.33 8.25 -2.80
N GLN A 114 -1.76 9.10 -1.93
CA GLN A 114 -1.65 8.84 -0.50
C GLN A 114 -1.27 10.12 0.24
N CYS A 115 -1.99 10.46 1.29
CA CYS A 115 -1.65 11.51 2.23
C CYS A 115 -1.37 10.90 3.61
N LEU A 116 -0.11 10.84 4.01
CA LEU A 116 0.28 10.38 5.33
C LEU A 116 0.52 11.57 6.26
N MET A 117 -0.03 11.47 7.45
CA MET A 117 0.09 12.49 8.48
C MET A 117 0.47 11.87 9.83
N ASP A 118 1.25 12.57 10.62
CA ASP A 118 1.58 12.24 12.00
C ASP A 118 0.39 12.59 12.89
N PRO A 119 -0.26 11.64 13.55
CA PRO A 119 -1.45 11.89 14.35
C PRO A 119 -1.10 12.67 15.63
N PRO A 120 -2.08 13.33 16.27
CA PRO A 120 -1.90 13.86 17.62
C PRO A 120 -1.54 12.73 18.60
N GLU A 121 -1.05 13.13 19.78
CA GLU A 121 -0.73 12.18 20.83
C GLU A 121 -1.96 11.34 21.22
N TRP A 122 -1.72 10.08 21.57
CA TRP A 122 -2.74 9.20 22.10
C TRP A 122 -3.21 9.68 23.48
N LYS A 123 -4.43 10.18 23.56
CA LYS A 123 -5.02 10.70 24.80
C LYS A 123 -6.46 10.23 24.93
N GLU A 124 -6.90 9.95 26.14
CA GLU A 124 -8.29 9.56 26.44
C GLU A 124 -8.80 8.41 25.56
N ASP A 125 -7.92 7.45 25.27
CA ASP A 125 -8.17 6.26 24.44
C ASP A 125 -8.68 6.55 23.02
N THR A 126 -8.36 7.72 22.46
CA THR A 126 -8.78 8.07 21.10
C THR A 126 -7.87 9.09 20.39
N ILE A 127 -8.12 9.27 19.10
CA ILE A 127 -7.66 10.38 18.28
C ILE A 127 -8.81 10.84 17.35
N PRO A 128 -8.81 12.07 16.85
CA PRO A 128 -9.85 12.57 15.96
C PRO A 128 -9.72 12.01 14.54
N PHE A 129 -10.00 10.72 14.36
CA PHE A 129 -9.81 10.01 13.08
C PHE A 129 -10.86 10.33 12.00
N LEU A 130 -12.07 10.80 12.39
CA LEU A 130 -13.20 10.88 11.47
C LEU A 130 -12.95 11.87 10.33
N LEU A 131 -12.59 13.11 10.65
CA LEU A 131 -12.42 14.17 9.64
C LEU A 131 -11.18 13.92 8.76
N TYR A 132 -10.12 13.32 9.32
CA TYR A 132 -8.96 12.90 8.55
C TYR A 132 -9.36 11.89 7.47
N ASN A 133 -10.07 10.80 7.83
CA ASN A 133 -10.46 9.77 6.85
C ASN A 133 -11.61 10.23 5.93
N ALA A 134 -12.57 11.01 6.41
CA ALA A 134 -13.67 11.51 5.58
C ALA A 134 -13.25 12.65 4.64
N GLY A 135 -12.12 13.28 4.88
CA GLY A 135 -11.66 14.47 4.16
C GLY A 135 -11.60 14.27 2.66
N GLY A 136 -11.08 13.13 2.20
CA GLY A 136 -11.00 12.80 0.77
C GLY A 136 -12.37 12.70 0.11
N VAL A 137 -13.30 12.01 0.76
CA VAL A 137 -14.69 11.84 0.28
C VAL A 137 -15.43 13.18 0.24
N LEU A 138 -15.28 14.01 1.28
CA LEU A 138 -15.87 15.36 1.34
C LEU A 138 -15.30 16.28 0.25
N MET A 139 -14.00 16.21 -0.02
CA MET A 139 -13.38 17.01 -1.06
C MET A 139 -13.84 16.59 -2.45
N ASN A 140 -14.03 15.29 -2.70
CA ASN A 140 -14.60 14.80 -3.95
C ASN A 140 -16.05 15.28 -4.13
N LEU A 141 -16.85 15.34 -3.06
CA LEU A 141 -18.18 15.92 -3.10
C LEU A 141 -18.15 17.43 -3.45
N LEU A 142 -17.27 18.20 -2.81
CA LEU A 142 -17.13 19.63 -3.11
C LEU A 142 -16.68 19.86 -4.55
N ALA A 143 -15.73 19.07 -5.05
CA ALA A 143 -15.27 19.14 -6.43
C ALA A 143 -16.41 18.79 -7.42
N CYS A 144 -17.20 17.76 -7.13
CA CYS A 144 -18.38 17.37 -7.90
C CYS A 144 -19.36 18.55 -8.03
N LEU A 145 -19.71 19.20 -6.92
CA LEU A 145 -20.59 20.36 -6.91
C LEU A 145 -20.00 21.54 -7.72
N ALA A 146 -18.69 21.77 -7.61
CA ALA A 146 -18.01 22.82 -8.37
C ALA A 146 -18.03 22.53 -9.89
N PHE A 147 -17.83 21.27 -10.30
CA PHE A 147 -17.89 20.89 -11.72
C PHE A 147 -19.32 21.01 -12.28
N PHE A 148 -20.36 20.62 -11.54
CA PHE A 148 -21.73 20.84 -11.99
C PHE A 148 -22.10 22.32 -12.05
N ALA A 149 -21.62 23.15 -11.12
CA ALA A 149 -21.79 24.59 -11.20
C ALA A 149 -21.07 25.18 -12.44
N ALA A 150 -19.85 24.72 -12.73
CA ALA A 150 -19.12 25.14 -13.93
C ALA A 150 -19.85 24.68 -15.21
N ALA A 151 -20.40 23.47 -15.26
CA ALA A 151 -21.22 23.01 -16.36
C ALA A 151 -22.44 23.91 -16.59
N PHE A 152 -23.13 24.30 -15.52
CA PHE A 152 -24.28 25.20 -15.60
C PHE A 152 -23.90 26.58 -16.12
N LEU A 153 -22.81 27.18 -15.60
CA LEU A 153 -22.35 28.51 -16.01
C LEU A 153 -21.85 28.56 -17.45
N LEU A 154 -21.24 27.46 -17.93
CA LEU A 154 -20.67 27.32 -19.28
C LEU A 154 -21.58 26.58 -20.27
N GLY A 155 -22.86 26.45 -19.91
CA GLY A 155 -23.86 25.66 -20.66
C GLY A 155 -24.06 26.06 -22.11
N GLN A 156 -23.67 27.29 -22.49
CA GLN A 156 -23.75 27.78 -23.87
C GLN A 156 -22.69 27.14 -24.81
N ILE A 157 -21.64 26.53 -24.25
CA ILE A 157 -20.57 25.88 -25.00
C ILE A 157 -20.67 24.38 -24.82
N ALA A 158 -21.27 23.68 -25.78
CA ALA A 158 -21.65 22.28 -25.67
C ALA A 158 -20.53 21.34 -25.19
N TRP A 159 -19.32 21.47 -25.74
CA TRP A 159 -18.20 20.59 -25.34
C TRP A 159 -17.70 20.87 -23.91
N LEU A 160 -17.67 22.14 -23.47
CA LEU A 160 -17.32 22.49 -22.08
C LEU A 160 -18.39 22.01 -21.11
N HIS A 161 -19.67 22.17 -21.47
CA HIS A 161 -20.77 21.65 -20.69
C HIS A 161 -20.65 20.15 -20.47
N ALA A 162 -20.50 19.37 -21.56
CA ALA A 162 -20.31 17.92 -21.47
C ALA A 162 -19.04 17.54 -20.66
N PHE A 163 -17.94 18.28 -20.85
CA PHE A 163 -16.70 18.04 -20.13
C PHE A 163 -16.86 18.19 -18.62
N PHE A 164 -17.49 19.25 -18.16
CA PHE A 164 -17.70 19.48 -16.72
C PHE A 164 -18.77 18.57 -16.12
N ILE A 165 -19.82 18.18 -16.88
CA ILE A 165 -20.76 17.14 -16.44
C ILE A 165 -20.02 15.81 -16.20
N LEU A 166 -19.07 15.42 -17.08
CA LEU A 166 -18.25 14.25 -16.89
C LEU A 166 -17.42 14.33 -15.60
N GLY A 167 -16.81 15.50 -15.33
CA GLY A 167 -16.07 15.75 -14.10
C GLY A 167 -16.91 15.58 -12.84
N GLY A 168 -18.13 16.15 -12.85
CA GLY A 168 -19.08 16.00 -11.75
C GLY A 168 -19.50 14.55 -11.51
N LEU A 169 -19.88 13.82 -12.57
CA LEU A 169 -20.27 12.42 -12.49
C LEU A 169 -19.12 11.50 -12.01
N LEU A 170 -17.89 11.75 -12.47
CA LEU A 170 -16.72 11.03 -12.00
C LEU A 170 -16.45 11.30 -10.51
N GLY A 171 -16.68 12.55 -10.07
CA GLY A 171 -16.59 12.91 -8.65
C GLY A 171 -17.60 12.15 -7.78
N ILE A 172 -18.86 11.99 -8.24
CA ILE A 172 -19.85 11.13 -7.57
C ILE A 172 -19.35 9.68 -7.50
N ALA A 173 -18.86 9.14 -8.61
CA ALA A 173 -18.38 7.76 -8.66
C ALA A 173 -17.24 7.52 -7.65
N LEU A 174 -16.25 8.40 -7.61
CA LEU A 174 -15.12 8.32 -6.68
C LEU A 174 -15.55 8.54 -5.22
N MET A 175 -16.49 9.46 -4.96
CA MET A 175 -17.07 9.65 -3.64
C MET A 175 -17.77 8.38 -3.14
N LEU A 176 -18.53 7.70 -3.98
CA LEU A 176 -19.22 6.45 -3.63
C LEU A 176 -18.22 5.31 -3.40
N VAL A 177 -17.23 5.15 -4.28
CA VAL A 177 -16.21 4.08 -4.18
C VAL A 177 -15.36 4.24 -2.91
N ASN A 178 -15.04 5.47 -2.49
CA ASN A 178 -14.26 5.70 -1.27
C ASN A 178 -15.11 5.84 -0.01
N GLY A 179 -16.35 6.33 -0.12
CA GLY A 179 -17.23 6.58 1.03
C GLY A 179 -18.03 5.37 1.49
N ILE A 180 -18.47 4.50 0.57
CA ILE A 180 -19.20 3.28 0.94
C ILE A 180 -18.20 2.25 1.49
N PRO A 181 -18.41 1.73 2.74
CA PRO A 181 -17.48 0.82 3.37
C PRO A 181 -17.24 -0.45 2.55
N MET A 182 -16.06 -0.60 1.96
CA MET A 182 -15.66 -1.78 1.20
C MET A 182 -14.13 -1.93 1.13
N GLN A 183 -13.68 -3.12 0.77
CA GLN A 183 -12.28 -3.38 0.43
C GLN A 183 -12.13 -3.24 -1.09
N VAL A 184 -11.31 -2.29 -1.53
CA VAL A 184 -11.04 -2.04 -2.94
C VAL A 184 -9.64 -2.55 -3.28
N GLY A 185 -9.56 -3.57 -4.13
CA GLY A 185 -8.29 -4.23 -4.44
C GLY A 185 -7.65 -4.86 -3.22
N SER A 186 -6.47 -4.38 -2.83
CA SER A 186 -5.69 -4.90 -1.71
C SER A 186 -5.76 -4.05 -0.44
N ALA A 187 -6.62 -3.03 -0.39
CA ALA A 187 -6.72 -2.10 0.74
C ALA A 187 -8.19 -1.79 1.11
N ASP A 188 -8.42 -1.44 2.37
CA ASP A 188 -9.68 -0.86 2.81
C ASP A 188 -9.80 0.59 2.31
N ASN A 189 -11.01 0.99 1.87
CA ASN A 189 -11.28 2.38 1.55
C ASN A 189 -11.56 3.22 2.82
N ASP A 190 -11.67 4.56 2.67
CA ASP A 190 -11.88 5.47 3.80
C ASP A 190 -13.15 5.15 4.59
N GLY A 191 -14.24 4.81 3.88
CA GLY A 191 -15.50 4.42 4.50
C GLY A 191 -15.36 3.17 5.38
N ASN A 192 -14.57 2.18 4.93
CA ASN A 192 -14.33 0.97 5.70
C ASN A 192 -13.42 1.22 6.90
N ASN A 193 -12.40 2.04 6.74
CA ASN A 193 -11.54 2.49 7.84
C ASN A 193 -12.36 3.19 8.93
N ILE A 194 -13.23 4.16 8.56
CA ILE A 194 -14.12 4.85 9.49
C ILE A 194 -15.05 3.85 10.19
N LYS A 195 -15.67 2.94 9.45
CA LYS A 195 -16.57 1.92 10.00
C LYS A 195 -15.87 1.09 11.07
N HIS A 196 -14.68 0.58 10.77
CA HIS A 196 -13.93 -0.28 11.69
C HIS A 196 -13.45 0.48 12.94
N MET A 197 -12.97 1.71 12.77
CA MET A 197 -12.53 2.54 13.90
C MET A 197 -13.68 2.95 14.81
N ARG A 198 -14.89 3.15 14.29
CA ARG A 198 -16.08 3.41 15.11
C ARG A 198 -16.53 2.23 15.96
N GLN A 199 -16.16 1.02 15.58
CA GLN A 199 -16.55 -0.22 16.27
C GLN A 199 -15.63 -0.61 17.42
N SER A 200 -14.38 -0.11 17.44
CA SER A 200 -13.37 -0.56 18.41
C SER A 200 -12.29 0.49 18.66
N ILE A 201 -12.11 0.85 19.92
CA ILE A 201 -10.97 1.68 20.40
C ILE A 201 -9.64 1.03 20.03
N GLN A 202 -9.54 -0.29 20.13
CA GLN A 202 -8.34 -1.04 19.75
C GLN A 202 -7.99 -0.83 18.27
N THR A 203 -9.00 -0.75 17.39
CA THR A 203 -8.77 -0.45 15.96
C THR A 203 -8.27 0.98 15.76
N VAL A 204 -8.79 1.96 16.52
CA VAL A 204 -8.28 3.35 16.50
C VAL A 204 -6.82 3.38 16.93
N ARG A 205 -6.45 2.63 18.00
CA ARG A 205 -5.06 2.52 18.44
C ARG A 205 -4.16 1.90 17.38
N CYS A 206 -4.61 0.83 16.73
CA CYS A 206 -3.85 0.19 15.64
C CYS A 206 -3.64 1.15 14.46
N PHE A 207 -4.63 1.93 14.09
CA PHE A 207 -4.51 2.97 13.08
C PHE A 207 -3.51 4.07 13.50
N TRP A 208 -3.59 4.54 14.75
CA TRP A 208 -2.65 5.49 15.31
C TRP A 208 -1.21 4.98 15.25
N VAL A 209 -0.96 3.74 15.67
CA VAL A 209 0.36 3.10 15.63
C VAL A 209 0.92 3.09 14.20
N GLN A 210 0.13 2.69 13.20
CA GLN A 210 0.58 2.68 11.81
C GLN A 210 1.00 4.06 11.31
N LEU A 211 0.21 5.10 11.64
CA LEU A 211 0.55 6.47 11.27
C LEU A 211 1.81 6.96 12.01
N ARG A 212 1.98 6.61 13.29
CA ARG A 212 3.19 6.93 14.05
C ARG A 212 4.44 6.25 13.48
N ILE A 213 4.38 4.96 13.14
CA ILE A 213 5.49 4.25 12.50
C ILE A 213 5.90 4.94 11.20
N ASN A 214 4.93 5.31 10.34
CA ASN A 214 5.22 6.04 9.10
C ASN A 214 5.84 7.41 9.35
N ALA A 215 5.39 8.12 10.39
CA ALA A 215 5.94 9.42 10.77
C ALA A 215 7.39 9.32 11.28
N GLU A 216 7.70 8.30 12.08
CA GLU A 216 9.05 8.06 12.58
C GLU A 216 10.00 7.60 11.44
N ASN A 217 9.53 6.74 10.52
CA ASN A 217 10.30 6.39 9.32
C ASN A 217 10.67 7.62 8.48
N ALA A 218 9.75 8.59 8.34
CA ALA A 218 10.02 9.85 7.65
C ALA A 218 11.05 10.74 8.39
N LYS A 219 11.21 10.57 9.70
CA LYS A 219 12.27 11.18 10.52
C LYS A 219 13.58 10.38 10.51
N ASN A 220 13.63 9.31 9.73
CA ASN A 220 14.76 8.40 9.62
C ASN A 220 15.04 7.59 10.90
N ILE A 221 14.00 7.28 11.69
CA ILE A 221 14.09 6.40 12.87
C ILE A 221 13.75 4.98 12.41
N ARG A 222 14.63 4.03 12.75
CA ARG A 222 14.43 2.62 12.39
C ARG A 222 13.32 1.99 13.22
N ILE A 223 12.60 1.06 12.62
CA ILE A 223 11.47 0.40 13.29
C ILE A 223 11.90 -0.35 14.57
N LYS A 224 13.12 -0.88 14.63
CA LYS A 224 13.68 -1.53 15.83
C LYS A 224 13.85 -0.57 17.03
N ASP A 225 14.07 0.72 16.75
CA ASP A 225 14.34 1.76 17.73
C ASP A 225 13.05 2.50 18.21
N MET A 226 11.89 2.13 17.64
CA MET A 226 10.59 2.68 18.04
C MET A 226 10.08 2.02 19.33
N PRO A 227 9.16 2.67 20.08
CA PRO A 227 8.62 2.16 21.34
C PRO A 227 8.04 0.75 21.22
N GLU A 228 8.42 -0.14 22.13
CA GLU A 228 8.04 -1.56 22.08
C GLU A 228 6.51 -1.77 22.18
N GLU A 229 5.84 -0.94 22.99
CA GLU A 229 4.40 -0.98 23.19
C GLU A 229 3.58 -0.74 21.92
N TRP A 230 4.18 -0.19 20.84
CA TRP A 230 3.50 -0.05 19.55
C TRP A 230 3.36 -1.39 18.82
N PHE A 231 4.20 -2.37 19.13
CA PHE A 231 4.26 -3.67 18.46
C PHE A 231 3.59 -4.79 19.27
N LEU A 232 2.95 -4.45 20.40
CA LEU A 232 2.13 -5.40 21.14
C LEU A 232 0.94 -5.84 20.27
N LEU A 233 0.82 -7.15 20.08
CA LEU A 233 -0.22 -7.71 19.24
C LEU A 233 -1.61 -7.41 19.82
N PRO A 234 -2.56 -6.94 18.99
CA PRO A 234 -3.97 -6.90 19.37
C PRO A 234 -4.51 -8.31 19.68
N SER A 235 -5.71 -8.39 20.26
CA SER A 235 -6.38 -9.68 20.45
C SER A 235 -6.60 -10.41 19.14
N ASP A 236 -6.66 -11.74 19.17
CA ASP A 236 -6.88 -12.56 17.97
C ASP A 236 -8.19 -12.18 17.24
N GLU A 237 -9.21 -11.80 18.01
CA GLU A 237 -10.47 -11.30 17.44
C GLU A 237 -10.29 -9.96 16.73
N ALA A 238 -9.58 -9.00 17.33
CA ALA A 238 -9.31 -7.72 16.70
C ALA A 238 -8.47 -7.85 15.44
N MET A 239 -7.54 -8.81 15.39
CA MET A 239 -6.70 -9.08 14.22
C MET A 239 -7.46 -9.65 13.02
N GLN A 240 -8.75 -10.00 13.13
CA GLN A 240 -9.61 -10.25 11.97
C GLN A 240 -9.82 -8.97 11.13
N ASN A 241 -9.55 -7.80 11.70
CA ASN A 241 -9.55 -6.52 11.02
C ASN A 241 -8.18 -6.22 10.42
N GLY A 242 -8.14 -5.71 9.17
CA GLY A 242 -6.91 -5.38 8.45
C GLY A 242 -6.03 -4.33 9.14
N LEU A 243 -6.63 -3.30 9.77
CA LEU A 243 -5.89 -2.28 10.51
C LEU A 243 -5.17 -2.87 11.74
N CYS A 244 -5.83 -3.80 12.45
CA CYS A 244 -5.22 -4.46 13.60
C CYS A 244 -4.18 -5.50 13.16
N ALA A 245 -4.45 -6.26 12.10
CA ALA A 245 -3.50 -7.21 11.54
C ALA A 245 -2.19 -6.55 11.08
N ALA A 246 -2.25 -5.31 10.58
CA ALA A 246 -1.08 -4.55 10.16
C ALA A 246 -0.08 -4.27 11.30
N VAL A 247 -0.54 -4.22 12.56
CA VAL A 247 0.37 -4.12 13.73
C VAL A 247 1.20 -5.40 13.88
N GLY A 248 0.60 -6.57 13.65
CA GLY A 248 1.33 -7.85 13.65
C GLY A 248 2.37 -7.94 12.52
N VAL A 249 2.06 -7.37 11.35
CA VAL A 249 3.02 -7.25 10.24
C VAL A 249 4.16 -6.32 10.61
N ALA A 250 3.88 -5.17 11.22
CA ALA A 250 4.90 -4.24 11.70
C ALA A 250 5.78 -4.87 12.80
N ALA A 251 5.19 -5.69 13.70
CA ALA A 251 5.95 -6.43 14.70
C ALA A 251 6.92 -7.44 14.04
N CYS A 252 6.50 -8.13 12.96
CA CYS A 252 7.38 -8.99 12.18
C CYS A 252 8.52 -8.18 11.54
N SER A 253 8.23 -7.04 10.92
CA SER A 253 9.24 -6.16 10.33
C SER A 253 10.25 -5.65 11.38
N ARG A 254 9.78 -5.34 12.62
CA ARG A 254 10.66 -4.97 13.73
C ARG A 254 11.59 -6.11 14.14
N ALA A 255 11.08 -7.33 14.25
CA ALA A 255 11.88 -8.50 14.56
C ALA A 255 12.93 -8.77 13.47
N MET A 256 12.59 -8.59 12.19
CA MET A 256 13.55 -8.66 11.08
C MET A 256 14.65 -7.60 11.21
N ASP A 257 14.29 -6.36 11.54
CA ASP A 257 15.24 -5.25 11.72
C ASP A 257 16.15 -5.43 12.96
N GLN A 258 15.71 -6.23 13.96
CA GLN A 258 16.46 -6.66 15.12
C GLN A 258 17.29 -7.92 14.86
N MET A 259 17.20 -8.53 13.68
CA MET A 259 17.83 -9.80 13.32
C MET A 259 17.31 -11.00 14.15
N ASP A 260 16.15 -10.85 14.81
CA ASP A 260 15.48 -11.96 15.53
C ASP A 260 14.58 -12.75 14.55
N PHE A 261 15.22 -13.61 13.77
CA PHE A 261 14.56 -14.43 12.76
C PHE A 261 13.60 -15.46 13.35
N ALA A 262 13.82 -15.89 14.60
CA ALA A 262 12.93 -16.83 15.27
C ALA A 262 11.60 -16.17 15.62
N LEU A 263 11.63 -14.97 16.19
CA LEU A 263 10.46 -14.17 16.48
C LEU A 263 9.75 -13.74 15.19
N ALA A 264 10.51 -13.25 14.20
CA ALA A 264 9.96 -12.84 12.90
C ALA A 264 9.20 -13.99 12.22
N LYS A 265 9.76 -15.20 12.20
CA LYS A 265 9.09 -16.39 11.67
C LYS A 265 7.80 -16.69 12.40
N LYS A 266 7.81 -16.70 13.74
CA LYS A 266 6.63 -16.95 14.57
C LYS A 266 5.51 -15.96 14.30
N LEU A 267 5.86 -14.67 14.15
CA LEU A 267 4.91 -13.59 13.84
C LEU A 267 4.36 -13.75 12.42
N ALA A 268 5.22 -13.99 11.44
CA ALA A 268 4.80 -14.19 10.05
C ALA A 268 3.86 -15.39 9.89
N ASP A 269 4.22 -16.55 10.47
CA ASP A 269 3.38 -17.75 10.46
C ASP A 269 2.02 -17.49 11.12
N LYS A 270 1.99 -16.72 12.23
CA LYS A 270 0.74 -16.32 12.88
C LYS A 270 -0.09 -15.44 11.95
N MET A 271 0.48 -14.36 11.41
CA MET A 271 -0.25 -13.37 10.61
C MET A 271 -0.70 -13.89 9.23
N LEU A 272 -0.11 -14.98 8.75
CA LEU A 272 -0.53 -15.62 7.51
C LEU A 272 -1.73 -16.58 7.66
N ARG A 273 -2.19 -16.82 8.89
CA ARG A 273 -3.38 -17.65 9.12
C ARG A 273 -4.60 -17.04 8.44
N PRO A 274 -5.53 -17.86 7.92
CA PRO A 274 -6.68 -17.39 7.16
C PRO A 274 -7.71 -16.62 7.99
N GLU A 275 -7.75 -16.81 9.32
CA GLU A 275 -8.64 -16.11 10.23
C GLU A 275 -8.31 -14.64 10.44
N TYR A 276 -7.07 -14.22 10.14
CA TYR A 276 -6.67 -12.81 10.29
C TYR A 276 -6.92 -11.99 9.03
N GLY A 277 -7.28 -10.72 9.23
CA GLY A 277 -7.55 -9.74 8.18
C GLY A 277 -6.30 -9.22 7.47
N THR A 278 -5.23 -10.01 7.40
CA THR A 278 -3.98 -9.63 6.76
C THR A 278 -4.18 -9.39 5.28
N LEU A 279 -3.97 -8.14 4.85
CA LEU A 279 -4.17 -7.70 3.48
C LEU A 279 -3.23 -8.43 2.49
N PRO A 280 -3.61 -8.59 1.22
CA PRO A 280 -2.80 -9.30 0.23
C PRO A 280 -1.36 -8.79 0.10
N VAL A 281 -1.15 -7.47 0.16
CA VAL A 281 0.19 -6.87 0.11
C VAL A 281 1.04 -7.26 1.34
N HIS A 282 0.43 -7.30 2.52
CA HIS A 282 1.10 -7.73 3.75
C HIS A 282 1.39 -9.23 3.75
N ARG A 283 0.48 -10.06 3.21
CA ARG A 283 0.74 -11.50 3.03
C ARG A 283 1.94 -11.75 2.12
N TYR A 284 2.04 -10.99 1.02
CA TYR A 284 3.24 -11.02 0.16
C TYR A 284 4.50 -10.65 0.94
N GLN A 285 4.49 -9.54 1.69
CA GLN A 285 5.62 -9.09 2.51
C GLN A 285 6.06 -10.18 3.50
N LEU A 286 5.13 -10.71 4.30
CA LEU A 286 5.41 -11.78 5.27
C LEU A 286 5.98 -13.04 4.60
N THR A 287 5.44 -13.43 3.44
CA THR A 287 5.97 -14.57 2.68
C THR A 287 7.39 -14.29 2.18
N THR A 288 7.70 -13.06 1.78
CA THR A 288 9.06 -12.63 1.40
C THR A 288 10.02 -12.78 2.58
N GLU A 289 9.60 -12.40 3.79
CA GLU A 289 10.41 -12.57 5.00
C GLU A 289 10.61 -14.06 5.34
N LEU A 290 9.57 -14.90 5.23
CA LEU A 290 9.71 -16.34 5.47
C LEU A 290 10.67 -17.01 4.48
N ILE A 291 10.65 -16.62 3.21
CA ILE A 291 11.63 -17.08 2.20
C ILE A 291 13.05 -16.68 2.62
N PHE A 292 13.22 -15.43 3.03
CA PHE A 292 14.53 -14.95 3.50
C PHE A 292 15.03 -15.72 4.72
N ILE A 293 14.18 -15.90 5.72
CA ILE A 293 14.52 -16.63 6.95
C ILE A 293 14.87 -18.09 6.64
N GLU A 294 14.18 -18.75 5.72
CA GLU A 294 14.51 -20.12 5.32
C GLU A 294 15.85 -20.20 4.59
N LEU A 295 16.16 -19.21 3.73
CA LEU A 295 17.47 -19.11 3.05
C LEU A 295 18.63 -18.89 4.03
N MET A 296 18.39 -18.07 5.07
CA MET A 296 19.37 -17.82 6.14
C MET A 296 19.50 -18.98 7.14
N GLY A 297 18.52 -19.86 7.17
CA GLY A 297 18.48 -21.03 8.05
C GLY A 297 18.87 -22.33 7.35
N GLN A 298 17.90 -23.24 7.25
CA GLN A 298 18.15 -24.59 6.71
C GLN A 298 18.18 -24.64 5.17
N ASN A 299 17.72 -23.61 4.48
CA ASN A 299 17.72 -23.49 3.02
C ASN A 299 17.09 -24.71 2.30
N ARG A 300 15.96 -25.20 2.83
CA ARG A 300 15.24 -26.36 2.31
C ARG A 300 14.48 -26.02 1.04
N ARG A 301 14.82 -26.65 -0.07
CA ARG A 301 14.22 -26.36 -1.38
C ARG A 301 12.72 -26.60 -1.45
N ASP A 302 12.23 -27.64 -0.81
CA ASP A 302 10.79 -27.98 -0.75
C ASP A 302 9.98 -26.89 -0.02
N VAL A 303 10.51 -26.36 1.08
CA VAL A 303 9.91 -25.25 1.84
C VAL A 303 9.90 -23.96 1.02
N LEU A 304 11.03 -23.63 0.38
CA LEU A 304 11.12 -22.46 -0.49
C LEU A 304 10.13 -22.53 -1.67
N GLN A 305 9.97 -23.70 -2.28
CA GLN A 305 8.99 -23.92 -3.35
C GLN A 305 7.55 -23.80 -2.85
N ALA A 306 7.26 -24.26 -1.63
CA ALA A 306 5.94 -24.13 -1.01
C ALA A 306 5.55 -22.65 -0.79
N TYR A 307 6.50 -21.78 -0.45
CA TYR A 307 6.26 -20.33 -0.34
C TYR A 307 6.11 -19.64 -1.69
N ALA A 308 6.81 -20.10 -2.74
CA ALA A 308 6.81 -19.51 -4.08
C ALA A 308 5.53 -19.84 -4.89
N THR A 309 4.36 -19.65 -4.30
CA THR A 309 3.06 -19.91 -4.94
C THR A 309 2.83 -19.05 -6.18
N ARG A 310 1.85 -19.42 -7.02
CA ARG A 310 1.46 -18.60 -8.17
C ARG A 310 1.00 -17.19 -7.77
N GLU A 311 0.38 -17.07 -6.60
CA GLU A 311 -0.08 -15.78 -6.07
C GLU A 311 1.12 -14.91 -5.65
N TYR A 312 2.07 -15.49 -4.91
CA TYR A 312 3.33 -14.84 -4.58
C TYR A 312 4.07 -14.35 -5.83
N GLN A 313 4.22 -15.20 -6.85
CA GLN A 313 4.89 -14.85 -8.11
C GLN A 313 4.22 -13.70 -8.86
N LYS A 314 2.89 -13.55 -8.80
CA LYS A 314 2.18 -12.40 -9.37
C LYS A 314 2.54 -11.10 -8.65
N PHE A 315 2.53 -11.12 -7.31
CA PHE A 315 2.94 -9.95 -6.51
C PHE A 315 4.42 -9.63 -6.71
N ASP A 316 5.29 -10.64 -6.77
CA ASP A 316 6.72 -10.48 -7.00
C ASP A 316 7.00 -9.68 -8.29
N LYS A 317 6.26 -9.96 -9.37
CA LYS A 317 6.38 -9.22 -10.63
C LYS A 317 5.95 -7.75 -10.53
N VAL A 318 5.00 -7.42 -9.66
CA VAL A 318 4.50 -6.07 -9.45
C VAL A 318 5.45 -5.28 -8.53
N MET A 319 6.06 -5.96 -7.54
CA MET A 319 6.90 -5.37 -6.50
C MET A 319 8.39 -5.29 -6.85
N LYS A 320 8.73 -5.15 -8.14
CA LYS A 320 10.12 -5.20 -8.65
C LYS A 320 11.08 -4.26 -7.91
N SER A 321 10.65 -3.07 -7.56
CA SER A 321 11.45 -2.05 -6.89
C SER A 321 11.28 -2.03 -5.36
N ASN A 322 10.79 -3.11 -4.76
CA ASN A 322 10.69 -3.21 -3.32
C ASN A 322 12.03 -3.68 -2.72
N PRO A 323 12.62 -2.97 -1.73
CA PRO A 323 13.93 -3.30 -1.18
C PRO A 323 14.00 -4.68 -0.53
N SER A 324 13.01 -5.08 0.27
CA SER A 324 13.00 -6.39 0.93
C SER A 324 12.88 -7.55 -0.07
N ARG A 325 12.16 -7.33 -1.18
CA ARG A 325 12.14 -8.27 -2.30
C ARG A 325 13.54 -8.43 -2.91
N LEU A 326 14.21 -7.32 -3.24
CA LEU A 326 15.52 -7.36 -3.88
C LEU A 326 16.55 -8.05 -2.98
N ARG A 327 16.55 -7.75 -1.67
CA ARG A 327 17.35 -8.46 -0.66
C ARG A 327 17.05 -9.96 -0.66
N THR A 328 15.80 -10.36 -0.69
CA THR A 328 15.40 -11.77 -0.65
C THR A 328 15.79 -12.50 -1.94
N GLN A 329 15.63 -11.86 -3.10
CA GLN A 329 16.09 -12.40 -4.38
C GLN A 329 17.61 -12.49 -4.46
N TYR A 330 18.34 -11.53 -3.88
CA TYR A 330 19.79 -11.58 -3.72
C TYR A 330 20.20 -12.81 -2.88
N ALA A 331 19.59 -13.00 -1.70
CA ALA A 331 19.83 -14.16 -0.85
C ALA A 331 19.53 -15.48 -1.56
N TRP A 332 18.42 -15.53 -2.33
CA TRP A 332 18.08 -16.71 -3.12
C TRP A 332 19.16 -17.04 -4.15
N LYS A 333 19.64 -16.04 -4.90
CA LYS A 333 20.69 -16.28 -5.89
C LYS A 333 22.02 -16.69 -5.26
N LEU A 334 22.39 -16.09 -4.13
CA LEU A 334 23.66 -16.35 -3.48
C LEU A 334 23.68 -17.66 -2.68
N LEU A 335 22.71 -17.86 -1.79
CA LEU A 335 22.65 -19.02 -0.88
C LEU A 335 21.89 -20.20 -1.47
N GLY A 336 20.75 -19.95 -2.15
CA GLY A 336 19.89 -20.98 -2.73
C GLY A 336 20.43 -21.56 -4.02
N ASP A 337 20.73 -20.72 -5.01
CA ASP A 337 21.19 -21.12 -6.35
C ASP A 337 22.72 -21.22 -6.45
N LYS A 338 23.46 -20.77 -5.44
CA LYS A 338 24.94 -20.66 -5.43
C LYS A 338 25.49 -19.96 -6.67
N ASN A 339 24.82 -18.89 -7.12
CA ASN A 339 25.14 -18.12 -8.31
C ASN A 339 25.53 -16.66 -7.94
N PRO A 340 26.80 -16.42 -7.59
CA PRO A 340 27.26 -15.08 -7.15
C PRO A 340 27.17 -14.03 -8.27
N LYS A 341 27.29 -14.42 -9.54
CA LYS A 341 27.15 -13.49 -10.68
C LYS A 341 25.73 -12.94 -10.77
N ALA A 342 24.72 -13.82 -10.67
CA ALA A 342 23.32 -13.39 -10.68
C ALA A 342 22.96 -12.62 -9.40
N ALA A 343 23.54 -12.97 -8.25
CA ALA A 343 23.36 -12.22 -7.01
C ALA A 343 23.90 -10.78 -7.14
N GLN A 344 25.10 -10.59 -7.74
CA GLN A 344 25.67 -9.26 -7.92
C GLN A 344 24.76 -8.33 -8.75
N ILE A 345 24.10 -8.84 -9.80
CA ILE A 345 23.15 -8.04 -10.60
C ILE A 345 22.00 -7.52 -9.73
N LEU A 346 21.49 -8.36 -8.81
CA LEU A 346 20.41 -7.97 -7.89
C LEU A 346 20.86 -6.98 -6.82
N LEU A 347 22.12 -7.09 -6.36
CA LEU A 347 22.72 -6.13 -5.44
C LEU A 347 22.87 -4.76 -6.12
N ASP A 348 23.32 -4.72 -7.37
CA ASP A 348 23.40 -3.48 -8.15
C ASP A 348 22.03 -2.86 -8.39
N GLU A 349 20.99 -3.68 -8.60
CA GLU A 349 19.60 -3.22 -8.73
C GLU A 349 19.08 -2.67 -7.39
N PHE A 350 19.39 -3.35 -6.28
CA PHE A 350 19.06 -2.88 -4.93
C PHE A 350 19.66 -1.50 -4.67
N GLU A 351 20.94 -1.28 -4.95
CA GLU A 351 21.60 0.01 -4.72
C GLU A 351 21.00 1.13 -5.60
N LYS A 352 20.60 0.83 -6.83
CA LYS A 352 19.88 1.80 -7.69
C LYS A 352 18.52 2.19 -7.11
N VAL A 353 17.80 1.23 -6.51
CA VAL A 353 16.53 1.50 -5.81
C VAL A 353 16.79 2.26 -4.51
N ALA A 354 17.75 1.81 -3.71
CA ALA A 354 18.14 2.40 -2.42
C ALA A 354 18.47 3.90 -2.54
N ALA A 355 19.21 4.28 -3.59
CA ALA A 355 19.58 5.67 -3.85
C ALA A 355 18.39 6.63 -4.02
N ARG A 356 17.20 6.11 -4.37
CA ARG A 356 15.98 6.90 -4.64
C ARG A 356 14.86 6.66 -3.63
N TYR A 357 15.06 5.68 -2.74
CA TYR A 357 14.04 5.25 -1.80
C TYR A 357 13.76 6.36 -0.75
N PRO A 358 12.48 6.62 -0.42
CA PRO A 358 12.15 7.76 0.44
C PRO A 358 12.56 7.57 1.90
N TYR A 359 12.73 6.35 2.39
CA TYR A 359 12.99 6.02 3.79
C TYR A 359 14.39 5.40 3.95
N ALA A 360 15.39 6.22 4.27
CA ALA A 360 16.78 5.75 4.37
C ALA A 360 16.98 4.78 5.54
N CYS A 361 16.20 4.91 6.63
CA CYS A 361 16.22 3.98 7.76
C CYS A 361 15.83 2.54 7.36
N GLU A 362 14.86 2.38 6.45
CA GLU A 362 14.49 1.06 5.93
C GLU A 362 15.62 0.46 5.08
N ILE A 363 16.24 1.27 4.23
CA ILE A 363 17.40 0.82 3.41
C ILE A 363 18.58 0.40 4.27
N GLU A 364 18.83 1.08 5.37
CA GLU A 364 19.88 0.70 6.31
C GLU A 364 19.62 -0.68 6.93
N GLY A 365 18.36 -0.96 7.33
CA GLY A 365 17.95 -2.28 7.79
C GLY A 365 18.17 -3.37 6.73
N GLU A 366 17.74 -3.12 5.50
CA GLU A 366 17.93 -4.06 4.39
C GLU A 366 19.41 -4.31 4.06
N ARG A 367 20.27 -3.29 4.14
CA ARG A 367 21.72 -3.45 3.97
C ARG A 367 22.36 -4.32 5.07
N GLN A 368 21.88 -4.21 6.31
CA GLN A 368 22.35 -5.09 7.39
C GLN A 368 21.97 -6.55 7.14
N LEU A 369 20.74 -6.79 6.64
CA LEU A 369 20.32 -8.14 6.24
C LEU A 369 21.13 -8.68 5.05
N ILE A 370 21.44 -7.85 4.05
CA ILE A 370 22.33 -8.21 2.93
C ILE A 370 23.73 -8.55 3.44
N ALA A 371 24.29 -7.78 4.35
CA ALA A 371 25.61 -8.05 4.94
C ALA A 371 25.62 -9.39 5.70
N ALA A 372 24.54 -9.75 6.40
CA ALA A 372 24.42 -11.06 7.03
C ALA A 372 24.41 -12.22 6.01
N VAL A 373 23.75 -12.04 4.86
CA VAL A 373 23.78 -13.01 3.75
C VAL A 373 25.20 -13.20 3.22
N GLN A 374 25.95 -12.11 3.04
CA GLN A 374 27.34 -12.15 2.57
C GLN A 374 28.25 -12.90 3.55
N ALA A 375 28.15 -12.58 4.84
CA ALA A 375 28.92 -13.24 5.88
C ALA A 375 28.65 -14.76 5.94
N GLN A 376 27.38 -15.16 5.84
CA GLN A 376 26.99 -16.58 5.81
C GLN A 376 27.55 -17.31 4.57
N TYR A 377 27.51 -16.68 3.40
CA TYR A 377 28.05 -17.26 2.18
C TYR A 377 29.56 -17.44 2.27
N GLN A 378 30.29 -16.45 2.80
CA GLN A 378 31.75 -16.54 3.01
C GLN A 378 32.12 -17.68 3.97
N ALA A 379 31.47 -17.74 5.14
CA ALA A 379 31.70 -18.81 6.11
C ALA A 379 31.41 -20.22 5.53
N SER A 380 30.41 -20.35 4.66
CA SER A 380 30.10 -21.62 4.01
C SER A 380 31.16 -22.02 2.99
N ASN A 381 31.80 -21.08 2.29
CA ASN A 381 32.88 -21.37 1.33
C ASN A 381 34.18 -21.75 2.05
N GLU A 382 34.55 -21.05 3.11
CA GLU A 382 35.76 -21.37 3.93
C GLU A 382 35.65 -22.77 4.53
N GLN A 383 34.48 -23.22 4.96
CA GLN A 383 34.24 -24.58 5.46
C GLN A 383 34.43 -25.64 4.36
N VAL A 384 34.01 -25.35 3.12
CA VAL A 384 34.21 -26.27 1.98
C VAL A 384 35.65 -26.36 1.57
N GLU A 385 36.41 -25.24 1.55
CA GLU A 385 37.84 -25.20 1.23
C GLU A 385 38.66 -25.96 2.28
N SER A 386 38.42 -25.72 3.57
CA SER A 386 39.13 -26.42 4.66
C SER A 386 38.82 -27.94 4.67
N ALA A 387 37.60 -28.34 4.33
CA ALA A 387 37.23 -29.75 4.24
C ALA A 387 37.92 -30.45 3.02
N SER A 388 38.13 -29.70 1.92
CA SER A 388 38.83 -30.22 0.74
C SER A 388 40.33 -30.39 0.96
N GLU A 389 40.98 -29.47 1.71
CA GLU A 389 42.41 -29.56 2.06
C GLU A 389 42.72 -30.69 3.06
N GLY A 390 41.79 -30.92 4.04
CA GLY A 390 41.92 -32.02 5.01
C GLY A 390 41.73 -33.44 4.44
N SER A 391 41.18 -33.57 3.23
CA SER A 391 40.99 -34.87 2.55
C SER A 391 42.22 -35.32 1.71
N PHE A 392 43.24 -34.47 1.56
CA PHE A 392 44.45 -34.73 0.82
C PHE A 392 45.70 -34.95 1.72
N SER A 393 45.52 -34.92 3.03
CA SER A 393 46.53 -35.24 4.03
C SER A 393 46.29 -36.63 4.65
#